data_51ce342df142632a67c0aedca229a0c0
#
_entry.id   51ce342df142632a67c0aedca229a0c0
#
_cell.length_a   1.000
_cell.length_b   1.000
_cell.length_c   1.000
_cell.angle_alpha   90.00
_cell.angle_beta   90.00
_cell.angle_gamma   90.00
#
_symmetry.space_group_name_H-M   'P 1'
#
loop_
_entity.id
_entity.type
_entity.pdbx_description
1 polymer ?
#
loop_
_entity_poly.entity_id
_entity_poly.type
_entity_poly.pdbx_seq_one_letter_code
_entity_poly.pdbx_strand_id
1 'polypeptide(L)'
;MTTLVIHAPYHRVKSGAKSFSAVLATGIGDGYIITPTEFNVLNSSPNISVVVLDKDRRQRAEGILVNLVPTKKANNGGQRYDVYIKDLKTFPYKSASLNRNGVTVIVC
;
A
#
# COMPACT_ATOMS: atom_id res chain seq x y z
N MET A 1 3.00 -9.23 14.47
CA MET A 1 3.15 -7.90 13.82
C MET A 1 2.29 -7.85 12.56
N THR A 2 1.62 -6.75 12.33
CA THR A 2 0.79 -6.57 11.15
C THR A 2 1.58 -5.91 10.04
N THR A 3 1.44 -6.43 8.83
CA THR A 3 2.11 -5.89 7.65
C THR A 3 1.07 -5.56 6.58
N LEU A 4 1.15 -4.35 6.04
CA LEU A 4 0.37 -3.92 4.89
C LEU A 4 1.25 -4.03 3.65
N VAL A 5 0.82 -4.81 2.66
CA VAL A 5 1.54 -4.98 1.39
C VAL A 5 0.73 -4.30 0.29
N ILE A 6 1.37 -3.40 -0.45
CA ILE A 6 0.74 -2.70 -1.57
C ILE A 6 1.63 -2.77 -2.81
N HIS A 7 1.02 -2.75 -3.98
CA HIS A 7 1.72 -2.62 -5.28
C HIS A 7 1.83 -1.15 -5.69
N ALA A 8 2.92 -0.76 -6.30
CA ALA A 8 3.08 0.57 -6.89
C ALA A 8 3.69 0.47 -8.30
N PRO A 9 3.00 0.90 -9.34
CA PRO A 9 1.60 1.31 -9.33
C PRO A 9 0.69 0.11 -9.20
N TYR A 10 -0.50 0.30 -8.69
CA TYR A 10 -1.46 -0.75 -8.74
C TYR A 10 -2.07 -0.82 -10.16
N HIS A 11 -2.37 -2.03 -10.61
CA HIS A 11 -2.45 -2.39 -12.04
C HIS A 11 -3.48 -1.65 -12.91
N ARG A 12 -4.42 -0.94 -12.34
CA ARG A 12 -5.47 -0.22 -13.09
C ARG A 12 -5.30 1.29 -13.11
N VAL A 13 -4.19 1.78 -12.58
CA VAL A 13 -3.95 3.22 -12.57
C VAL A 13 -3.47 3.66 -13.94
N LYS A 14 -4.24 4.55 -14.56
CA LYS A 14 -3.94 5.05 -15.91
C LYS A 14 -2.99 6.25 -15.90
N SER A 15 -2.91 6.98 -14.81
CA SER A 15 -2.00 8.13 -14.70
C SER A 15 -0.69 7.68 -14.07
N GLY A 16 0.43 8.15 -14.60
CA GLY A 16 1.76 7.79 -14.13
C GLY A 16 2.14 8.34 -12.75
N ALA A 17 1.22 9.03 -12.08
CA ALA A 17 1.50 9.71 -10.83
C ALA A 17 1.74 8.78 -9.63
N LYS A 18 1.58 7.47 -9.80
CA LYS A 18 1.55 6.52 -8.68
C LYS A 18 2.56 5.41 -8.83
N SER A 19 3.63 5.69 -9.54
CA SER A 19 4.71 4.75 -9.74
C SER A 19 5.45 4.44 -8.43
N PHE A 20 6.20 3.36 -8.43
CA PHE A 20 7.05 3.00 -7.30
C PHE A 20 8.00 4.16 -6.93
N SER A 21 8.60 4.80 -7.94
CA SER A 21 9.48 5.96 -7.72
C SER A 21 8.75 7.13 -7.06
N ALA A 22 7.50 7.38 -7.44
CA ALA A 22 6.69 8.44 -6.83
C ALA A 22 6.39 8.14 -5.37
N VAL A 23 6.08 6.89 -5.03
CA VAL A 23 5.87 6.47 -3.64
C VAL A 23 7.13 6.66 -2.82
N LEU A 24 8.29 6.29 -3.35
CA LEU A 24 9.57 6.50 -2.67
C LEU A 24 9.85 7.99 -2.43
N ALA A 25 9.54 8.84 -3.40
CA ALA A 25 9.81 10.27 -3.32
C ALA A 25 8.88 10.98 -2.32
N THR A 26 7.62 10.56 -2.24
CA THR A 26 6.60 11.25 -1.46
C THR A 26 6.26 10.57 -0.14
N GLY A 27 6.50 9.26 -0.03
CA GLY A 27 6.03 8.47 1.11
C GLY A 27 4.53 8.25 1.10
N ILE A 28 3.88 8.43 -0.04
CA ILE A 28 2.42 8.32 -0.15
C ILE A 28 2.05 7.32 -1.23
N GLY A 29 1.35 6.24 -0.84
CA GLY A 29 0.70 5.32 -1.76
C GLY A 29 -0.74 5.79 -1.97
N ASP A 30 -1.10 6.10 -3.20
CA ASP A 30 -2.31 6.85 -3.52
C ASP A 30 -3.44 5.95 -4.01
N GLY A 31 -4.59 6.07 -3.34
CA GLY A 31 -5.85 5.55 -3.85
C GLY A 31 -6.06 4.04 -3.75
N TYR A 32 -5.58 3.38 -2.72
CA TYR A 32 -5.76 1.95 -2.51
C TYR A 32 -7.12 1.63 -1.87
N ILE A 33 -7.80 0.62 -2.38
CA ILE A 33 -9.06 0.15 -1.78
C ILE A 33 -8.72 -0.75 -0.60
N ILE A 34 -9.17 -0.35 0.58
CA ILE A 34 -8.99 -1.12 1.82
C ILE A 34 -10.37 -1.44 2.36
N THR A 35 -10.65 -2.73 2.58
CA THR A 35 -11.95 -3.16 3.10
C THR A 35 -12.14 -2.71 4.53
N PRO A 36 -13.40 -2.60 5.03
CA PRO A 36 -13.63 -2.28 6.45
C PRO A 36 -12.94 -3.23 7.41
N THR A 37 -12.91 -4.52 7.09
CA THR A 37 -12.23 -5.52 7.92
C THR A 37 -10.72 -5.26 7.97
N GLU A 38 -10.10 -5.03 6.82
CA GLU A 38 -8.67 -4.69 6.75
C GLU A 38 -8.36 -3.39 7.48
N PHE A 39 -9.20 -2.37 7.29
CA PHE A 39 -9.03 -1.09 7.97
C PHE A 39 -9.07 -1.26 9.49
N ASN A 40 -10.00 -2.04 10.00
CA ASN A 40 -10.11 -2.28 11.44
C ASN A 40 -8.87 -2.99 12.00
N VAL A 41 -8.34 -3.97 11.28
CA VAL A 41 -7.10 -4.66 11.66
C VAL A 41 -5.93 -3.67 11.71
N LEU A 42 -5.78 -2.85 10.68
CA LEU A 42 -4.71 -1.85 10.61
C LEU A 42 -4.86 -0.81 11.72
N ASN A 43 -6.08 -0.33 11.96
CA ASN A 43 -6.34 0.72 12.93
C ASN A 43 -6.15 0.26 14.38
N SER A 44 -6.28 -1.03 14.65
CA SER A 44 -6.12 -1.59 16.00
C SER A 44 -4.71 -2.11 16.29
N SER A 45 -3.82 -2.08 15.33
CA SER A 45 -2.45 -2.55 15.50
C SER A 45 -1.52 -1.38 15.85
N PRO A 46 -0.62 -1.54 16.86
CA PRO A 46 0.21 -0.41 17.33
C PRO A 46 1.34 -0.03 16.36
N ASN A 47 1.92 -1.01 15.68
CA ASN A 47 3.01 -0.78 14.73
C ASN A 47 2.76 -1.60 13.48
N ILE A 48 2.70 -0.95 12.35
CA ILE A 48 2.41 -1.61 11.08
C ILE A 48 3.56 -1.37 10.13
N SER A 49 4.17 -2.46 9.67
CA SER A 49 5.13 -2.41 8.57
C SER A 49 4.39 -2.29 7.26
N VAL A 50 4.92 -1.48 6.35
CA VAL A 50 4.39 -1.37 4.99
C VAL A 50 5.42 -1.89 4.02
N VAL A 51 5.01 -2.79 3.16
CA VAL A 51 5.85 -3.29 2.05
C VAL A 51 5.24 -2.79 0.76
N VAL A 52 6.02 -2.05 -0.01
CA VAL A 52 5.61 -1.55 -1.32
C VAL A 52 6.33 -2.39 -2.37
N LEU A 53 5.57 -3.10 -3.19
CA LEU A 53 6.13 -3.93 -4.26
C LEU A 53 6.14 -3.17 -5.58
N ASP A 54 7.30 -3.15 -6.23
CA ASP A 54 7.43 -2.60 -7.57
C ASP A 54 6.73 -3.52 -8.56
N LYS A 55 5.77 -3.00 -9.30
CA LYS A 55 5.05 -3.74 -10.33
C LYS A 55 5.99 -4.33 -11.38
N ASP A 56 7.10 -3.65 -11.66
CA ASP A 56 8.10 -4.11 -12.62
C ASP A 56 9.04 -5.17 -12.06
N ARG A 57 8.83 -5.59 -10.80
CA ARG A 57 9.58 -6.64 -10.12
C ARG A 57 11.08 -6.38 -10.01
N ARG A 58 11.49 -5.12 -9.91
CA ARG A 58 12.90 -4.73 -9.79
C ARG A 58 13.36 -4.65 -8.34
N GLN A 59 12.48 -4.17 -7.47
CA GLN A 59 12.81 -3.92 -6.08
C GLN A 59 11.54 -3.84 -5.24
N ARG A 60 11.70 -3.79 -3.93
CA ARG A 60 10.63 -3.48 -3.01
C ARG A 60 11.08 -2.40 -2.05
N ALA A 61 10.15 -1.72 -1.43
CA ALA A 61 10.44 -0.81 -0.34
C ALA A 61 9.75 -1.28 0.93
N GLU A 62 10.34 -0.99 2.07
CA GLU A 62 9.75 -1.26 3.37
C GLU A 62 9.81 -0.01 4.22
N GLY A 63 8.75 0.24 4.96
CA GLY A 63 8.65 1.39 5.83
C GLY A 63 7.62 1.16 6.93
N ILE A 64 7.20 2.25 7.57
CA ILE A 64 6.27 2.21 8.69
C ILE A 64 5.04 3.05 8.34
N LEU A 65 3.86 2.49 8.58
CA LEU A 65 2.60 3.19 8.34
C LEU A 65 2.46 4.38 9.30
N VAL A 66 2.22 5.55 8.73
CA VAL A 66 1.94 6.78 9.48
C VAL A 66 0.45 6.99 9.61
N ASN A 67 -0.27 6.91 8.49
CA ASN A 67 -1.69 7.20 8.47
C ASN A 67 -2.37 6.62 7.24
N LEU A 68 -3.68 6.39 7.35
CA LEU A 68 -4.56 6.03 6.24
C LEU A 68 -5.59 7.14 6.11
N VAL A 69 -5.55 7.86 5.00
CA VAL A 69 -6.45 9.01 4.77
C VAL A 69 -7.50 8.62 3.75
N PRO A 70 -8.78 8.59 4.11
CA PRO A 70 -9.83 8.26 3.17
C PRO A 70 -9.93 9.32 2.08
N THR A 71 -10.09 8.86 0.85
CA THR A 71 -10.29 9.72 -0.31
C THR A 71 -11.67 9.44 -0.92
N LYS A 72 -11.79 9.35 -2.22
CA LYS A 72 -13.08 9.07 -2.86
C LYS A 72 -13.37 7.57 -2.89
N LYS A 73 -14.65 7.23 -3.03
CA LYS A 73 -15.07 5.84 -3.20
C LYS A 73 -14.85 5.39 -4.64
N ALA A 74 -14.53 4.11 -4.81
CA ALA A 74 -14.47 3.48 -6.11
C ALA A 74 -15.89 3.25 -6.66
N ASN A 75 -16.00 2.97 -7.97
CA ASN A 75 -17.29 2.72 -8.61
C ASN A 75 -18.07 1.55 -8.02
N ASN A 76 -17.37 0.58 -7.45
CA ASN A 76 -17.99 -0.58 -6.77
C ASN A 76 -18.36 -0.29 -5.30
N GLY A 77 -18.22 0.94 -4.83
CA GLY A 77 -18.52 1.33 -3.47
C GLY A 77 -17.37 1.13 -2.48
N GLY A 78 -16.23 0.60 -2.90
CA GLY A 78 -15.06 0.43 -2.06
C GLY A 78 -14.43 1.76 -1.69
N GLN A 79 -14.06 1.93 -0.42
CA GLN A 79 -13.40 3.16 0.03
C GLN A 79 -11.92 3.12 -0.33
N ARG A 80 -11.45 4.17 -0.99
CA ARG A 80 -10.02 4.36 -1.29
C ARG A 80 -9.35 5.14 -0.18
N TYR A 81 -8.09 4.80 0.07
CA TYR A 81 -7.25 5.46 1.06
C TYR A 81 -5.91 5.83 0.45
N ASP A 82 -5.37 6.96 0.88
CA ASP A 82 -3.95 7.27 0.69
C ASP A 82 -3.19 6.68 1.87
N VAL A 83 -2.11 5.96 1.56
CA VAL A 83 -1.28 5.27 2.55
C VAL A 83 -0.03 6.13 2.78
N TYR A 84 0.09 6.72 3.95
CA TYR A 84 1.23 7.54 4.33
C TYR A 84 2.26 6.69 5.05
N ILE A 85 3.50 6.71 4.56
CA ILE A 85 4.59 5.82 4.98
C ILE A 85 5.82 6.64 5.31
N LYS A 86 6.50 6.32 6.40
CA LYS A 86 7.79 6.91 6.77
C LYS A 86 8.89 5.86 6.75
N ASP A 87 10.14 6.34 6.76
CA ASP A 87 11.34 5.49 6.86
C ASP A 87 11.43 4.44 5.74
N LEU A 88 11.03 4.82 4.53
CA LEU A 88 11.09 3.94 3.38
C LEU A 88 12.54 3.63 2.98
N LYS A 89 12.84 2.34 2.85
CA LYS A 89 14.11 1.83 2.36
C LYS A 89 13.87 0.80 1.27
N THR A 90 14.75 0.75 0.28
CA THR A 90 14.64 -0.19 -0.81
C THR A 90 15.44 -1.45 -0.55
N PHE A 91 14.93 -2.57 -1.08
CA PHE A 91 15.52 -3.89 -0.97
C PHE A 91 15.33 -4.64 -2.28
N PRO A 92 16.08 -5.73 -2.53
CA PRO A 92 15.81 -6.59 -3.68
C PRO A 92 14.36 -7.08 -3.71
N TYR A 93 13.83 -7.27 -4.91
CA TYR A 93 12.45 -7.71 -5.07
C TYR A 93 12.20 -9.06 -4.41
N LYS A 94 11.06 -9.15 -3.73
CA LYS A 94 10.56 -10.41 -3.19
C LYS A 94 9.06 -10.47 -3.45
N SER A 95 8.60 -11.50 -4.14
CA SER A 95 7.20 -11.64 -4.48
C SER A 95 6.35 -11.91 -3.24
N ALA A 96 5.10 -11.46 -3.30
CA ALA A 96 4.09 -11.74 -2.29
C ALA A 96 2.75 -11.90 -2.97
N SER A 97 1.87 -12.72 -2.40
CA SER A 97 0.50 -12.83 -2.88
C SER A 97 -0.27 -11.56 -2.56
N LEU A 98 -1.00 -11.05 -3.55
CA LEU A 98 -1.78 -9.83 -3.41
C LEU A 98 -3.23 -10.09 -3.81
N ASN A 99 -4.14 -9.38 -3.15
CA ASN A 99 -5.53 -9.36 -3.52
C ASN A 99 -5.73 -8.60 -4.84
N ARG A 100 -6.93 -8.69 -5.44
CA ARG A 100 -7.24 -8.03 -6.71
C ARG A 100 -7.05 -6.52 -6.69
N ASN A 101 -7.23 -5.90 -5.54
CA ASN A 101 -7.08 -4.45 -5.37
C ASN A 101 -5.63 -4.02 -5.14
N GLY A 102 -4.67 -4.93 -5.23
CA GLY A 102 -3.27 -4.63 -5.02
C GLY A 102 -2.89 -4.40 -3.55
N VAL A 103 -3.70 -4.88 -2.62
CA VAL A 103 -3.50 -4.71 -1.17
C VAL A 103 -3.63 -6.06 -0.48
N THR A 104 -2.74 -6.33 0.45
CA THR A 104 -2.84 -7.50 1.32
C THR A 104 -2.44 -7.10 2.74
N VAL A 105 -3.21 -7.54 3.71
CA VAL A 105 -2.90 -7.35 5.14
C VAL A 105 -2.52 -8.70 5.73
N ILE A 106 -1.34 -8.77 6.29
CA ILE A 106 -0.79 -9.98 6.91
C ILE A 106 -0.69 -9.76 8.40
N VAL A 107 -1.33 -10.63 9.17
CA VAL A 107 -1.30 -10.60 10.63
C VAL A 107 -0.50 -11.81 11.12
N CYS A 108 0.53 -11.55 11.88
CA CYS A 108 1.38 -12.59 12.46
C CYS A 108 1.33 -12.57 13.97
#